data_41e6546e5362fa8580ff4863e840637a
#
_entry.id   41e6546e5362fa8580ff4863e840637a
#
_cell.length_a   1.000
_cell.length_b   1.000
_cell.length_c   1.000
_cell.angle_alpha   90.00
_cell.angle_beta   90.00
_cell.angle_gamma   90.00
#
_symmetry.space_group_name_H-M   'P 1'
#
loop_
_entity.id
_entity.type
_entity.pdbx_description
1 polymer ?
#
loop_
_entity_poly.entity_id
_entity_poly.type
_entity_poly.pdbx_seq_one_letter_code
_entity_poly.pdbx_strand_id
1 'polypeptide(L)'
;MKTIKTWLFTIAVLLCNITANAHDFVVNGIYYDKTSNTEVCVTYRGSAYYDYSNEYSGNVVIPSTVRCAGKEYSVTSIGYGAFGRCSGLTSVTIPNSVTSIGGEAFSGCSALTSVTIGSGVESIETEAFRDCSELLDVYCYAEQVPSTESDAFNGSYPEYITLHVPDASIDSYKATAPWSSFRKIVGLSGEEPEQPEVEKCATPVVTYAEGKLSFSCETEGAEFVTDITSNDFKKHYDAEIELSATYNIEVFATKANCENSDTVNVALVWVENGDVNEDAGVISVPAAPVLVQGNGGVLSVSGVAKGTDVVVYTISGTEVARSTATNGTATISTGLQSGTIVVVKFGNKSVKVRI
;
A
#
# COMPACT_ATOMS: atom_id res chain seq x y z
N MET A 1 -55.60 32.23 14.84
CA MET A 1 -55.05 30.95 15.33
C MET A 1 -54.18 30.37 14.23
N LYS A 2 -52.84 30.46 14.36
CA LYS A 2 -51.88 29.90 13.41
C LYS A 2 -51.44 28.54 13.98
N THR A 3 -51.74 27.46 13.30
CA THR A 3 -51.32 26.10 13.65
C THR A 3 -49.86 25.95 13.27
N ILE A 4 -49.05 25.75 14.31
CA ILE A 4 -47.61 25.39 14.17
C ILE A 4 -47.58 23.91 13.82
N LYS A 5 -47.12 23.57 12.61
CA LYS A 5 -46.78 22.22 12.22
C LYS A 5 -45.42 21.88 12.79
N THR A 6 -45.40 21.06 13.83
CA THR A 6 -44.20 20.46 14.41
C THR A 6 -43.70 19.37 13.46
N TRP A 7 -42.56 19.59 12.82
CA TRP A 7 -41.85 18.55 12.07
C TRP A 7 -41.02 17.75 13.07
N LEU A 8 -41.41 16.52 13.32
CA LEU A 8 -40.55 15.53 13.99
C LEU A 8 -39.45 15.15 13.01
N PHE A 9 -38.24 15.62 13.25
CA PHE A 9 -37.03 15.05 12.65
C PHE A 9 -36.74 13.72 13.36
N THR A 10 -37.09 12.64 12.71
CA THR A 10 -36.60 11.31 13.08
C THR A 10 -35.13 11.26 12.71
N ILE A 11 -34.26 11.44 13.71
CA ILE A 11 -32.82 11.15 13.54
C ILE A 11 -32.76 9.62 13.38
N ALA A 12 -32.60 9.16 12.14
CA ALA A 12 -32.15 7.81 11.87
C ALA A 12 -30.68 7.76 12.33
N VAL A 13 -30.48 7.31 13.57
CA VAL A 13 -29.18 6.85 14.02
C VAL A 13 -28.87 5.64 13.15
N LEU A 14 -28.08 5.85 12.09
CA LEU A 14 -27.45 4.79 11.36
C LEU A 14 -26.49 4.13 12.35
N LEU A 15 -26.98 3.09 13.05
CA LEU A 15 -26.13 2.14 13.75
C LEU A 15 -25.21 1.57 12.67
N CYS A 16 -24.05 2.17 12.55
CA CYS A 16 -22.92 1.51 11.93
C CYS A 16 -22.75 0.24 12.75
N ASN A 17 -23.21 -0.89 12.22
CA ASN A 17 -22.82 -2.19 12.73
C ASN A 17 -21.31 -2.23 12.61
N ILE A 18 -20.60 -1.90 13.68
CA ILE A 18 -19.20 -2.23 13.86
C ILE A 18 -19.24 -3.75 14.02
N THR A 19 -19.27 -4.46 12.91
CA THR A 19 -18.77 -5.83 12.91
C THR A 19 -17.34 -5.68 13.36
N ALA A 20 -16.99 -6.28 14.48
CA ALA A 20 -15.62 -6.39 14.92
C ALA A 20 -14.88 -7.15 13.80
N ASN A 21 -14.32 -6.42 12.85
CA ASN A 21 -13.41 -6.99 11.88
C ASN A 21 -12.15 -7.33 12.65
N ALA A 22 -11.65 -8.54 12.49
CA ALA A 22 -10.40 -8.97 13.11
C ALA A 22 -9.17 -8.32 12.45
N HIS A 23 -9.35 -7.39 11.53
CA HIS A 23 -8.29 -6.66 10.84
C HIS A 23 -8.63 -5.18 10.70
N ASP A 24 -7.60 -4.35 10.73
CA ASP A 24 -7.74 -2.89 10.55
C ASP A 24 -7.92 -2.49 9.09
N PHE A 25 -7.25 -3.19 8.16
CA PHE A 25 -7.34 -2.93 6.73
C PHE A 25 -6.85 -4.10 5.87
N VAL A 26 -7.12 -4.01 4.57
CA VAL A 26 -6.74 -5.01 3.56
C VAL A 26 -5.94 -4.32 2.46
N VAL A 27 -4.82 -4.93 2.06
CA VAL A 27 -4.03 -4.50 0.89
C VAL A 27 -3.70 -5.73 0.06
N ASN A 28 -4.00 -5.69 -1.23
CA ASN A 28 -3.73 -6.79 -2.18
C ASN A 28 -4.31 -8.15 -1.72
N GLY A 29 -5.46 -8.14 -1.04
CA GLY A 29 -6.08 -9.35 -0.53
C GLY A 29 -5.46 -9.91 0.75
N ILE A 30 -4.42 -9.27 1.30
CA ILE A 30 -3.83 -9.64 2.59
C ILE A 30 -4.39 -8.72 3.68
N TYR A 31 -4.79 -9.30 4.80
CA TYR A 31 -5.38 -8.61 5.94
C TYR A 31 -4.30 -8.21 6.95
N TYR A 32 -4.43 -7.00 7.50
CA TYR A 32 -3.43 -6.41 8.39
C TYR A 32 -4.05 -5.78 9.63
N ASP A 33 -3.38 -5.99 10.78
CA ASP A 33 -3.63 -5.26 12.02
C ASP A 33 -2.46 -4.34 12.34
N LYS A 34 -2.77 -3.12 12.80
CA LYS A 34 -1.77 -2.19 13.27
C LYS A 34 -1.25 -2.61 14.65
N THR A 35 0.02 -2.89 14.72
CA THR A 35 0.72 -3.18 15.99
C THR A 35 1.30 -1.91 16.61
N SER A 36 1.57 -0.92 15.77
CA SER A 36 2.03 0.40 16.19
C SER A 36 1.63 1.50 15.19
N ASN A 37 2.15 2.70 15.38
CA ASN A 37 1.96 3.80 14.43
C ASN A 37 2.67 3.57 13.08
N THR A 38 3.64 2.65 12.99
CA THR A 38 4.47 2.43 11.81
C THR A 38 4.58 0.96 11.42
N GLU A 39 3.94 0.06 12.15
CA GLU A 39 4.07 -1.37 11.97
C GLU A 39 2.72 -2.06 11.94
N VAL A 40 2.68 -3.16 11.22
CA VAL A 40 1.51 -4.03 11.08
C VAL A 40 1.90 -5.50 11.21
N CYS A 41 0.94 -6.31 11.62
CA CYS A 41 1.03 -7.75 11.48
C CYS A 41 0.06 -8.24 10.40
N VAL A 42 0.43 -9.32 9.70
CA VAL A 42 -0.50 -10.04 8.82
C VAL A 42 -1.48 -10.82 9.69
N THR A 43 -2.76 -10.76 9.35
CA THR A 43 -3.82 -11.40 10.12
C THR A 43 -4.83 -12.09 9.18
N TYR A 44 -5.99 -12.46 9.69
CA TYR A 44 -7.07 -13.13 8.99
C TYR A 44 -8.32 -12.23 8.88
N ARG A 45 -9.27 -12.65 8.07
CA ARG A 45 -10.58 -12.01 7.94
C ARG A 45 -11.51 -12.49 9.07
N GLY A 46 -12.39 -11.59 9.55
CA GLY A 46 -13.45 -11.98 10.50
C GLY A 46 -13.04 -11.87 11.95
N SER A 47 -13.79 -12.52 12.84
CA SER A 47 -13.60 -12.44 14.29
C SER A 47 -12.74 -13.58 14.86
N ALA A 48 -12.53 -14.64 14.08
CA ALA A 48 -11.66 -15.75 14.44
C ALA A 48 -11.07 -16.40 13.18
N TYR A 49 -9.83 -16.90 13.28
CA TYR A 49 -9.10 -17.49 12.15
C TYR A 49 -9.78 -18.73 11.53
N TYR A 50 -10.67 -19.38 12.24
CA TYR A 50 -11.45 -20.52 11.76
C TYR A 50 -12.79 -20.15 11.13
N ASP A 51 -13.21 -18.88 11.17
CA ASP A 51 -14.48 -18.42 10.57
C ASP A 51 -14.46 -18.53 9.05
N TYR A 52 -13.28 -18.39 8.47
CA TYR A 52 -13.07 -18.43 7.04
C TYR A 52 -11.93 -19.42 6.72
N SER A 53 -12.21 -20.45 5.97
CA SER A 53 -11.20 -21.34 5.40
C SER A 53 -10.89 -20.92 3.97
N ASN A 54 -9.63 -21.12 3.53
CA ASN A 54 -9.19 -20.79 2.16
C ASN A 54 -9.29 -19.31 1.78
N GLU A 55 -9.03 -18.41 2.70
CA GLU A 55 -8.92 -16.97 2.39
C GLU A 55 -7.78 -16.68 1.44
N TYR A 56 -6.70 -17.46 1.58
CA TYR A 56 -5.52 -17.37 0.76
C TYR A 56 -5.32 -18.66 -0.04
N SER A 57 -4.92 -18.52 -1.29
CA SER A 57 -4.68 -19.66 -2.20
C SER A 57 -3.56 -19.36 -3.19
N GLY A 58 -2.97 -20.43 -3.76
CA GLY A 58 -1.87 -20.29 -4.69
C GLY A 58 -0.59 -19.81 -4.03
N ASN A 59 0.19 -19.00 -4.73
CA ASN A 59 1.42 -18.41 -4.24
C ASN A 59 1.11 -17.05 -3.56
N VAL A 60 1.53 -16.86 -2.32
CA VAL A 60 1.40 -15.60 -1.59
C VAL A 60 2.77 -15.02 -1.28
N VAL A 61 3.01 -13.81 -1.72
CA VAL A 61 4.19 -13.02 -1.36
C VAL A 61 3.78 -11.91 -0.41
N ILE A 62 4.30 -11.95 0.83
CA ILE A 62 4.03 -10.94 1.84
C ILE A 62 5.00 -9.79 1.61
N PRO A 63 4.54 -8.56 1.36
CA PRO A 63 5.42 -7.42 1.15
C PRO A 63 6.09 -6.97 2.47
N SER A 64 7.28 -6.39 2.38
CA SER A 64 8.00 -5.83 3.54
C SER A 64 7.33 -4.58 4.11
N THR A 65 6.60 -3.83 3.26
CA THR A 65 5.84 -2.64 3.64
C THR A 65 4.49 -2.61 2.95
N VAL A 66 3.53 -1.96 3.58
CA VAL A 66 2.19 -1.72 3.00
C VAL A 66 1.75 -0.28 3.24
N ARG A 67 0.91 0.24 2.36
CA ARG A 67 0.33 1.58 2.51
C ARG A 67 -1.17 1.50 2.75
N CYS A 68 -1.63 2.29 3.73
CA CYS A 68 -3.05 2.46 4.00
C CYS A 68 -3.32 3.92 4.33
N ALA A 69 -4.30 4.53 3.66
CA ALA A 69 -4.70 5.93 3.86
C ALA A 69 -3.51 6.92 3.81
N GLY A 70 -2.63 6.77 2.79
CA GLY A 70 -1.47 7.64 2.59
C GLY A 70 -0.30 7.40 3.56
N LYS A 71 -0.40 6.44 4.48
CA LYS A 71 0.63 6.11 5.45
C LYS A 71 1.25 4.75 5.16
N GLU A 72 2.59 4.68 5.22
CA GLU A 72 3.34 3.46 5.08
C GLU A 72 3.54 2.77 6.41
N TYR A 73 3.45 1.44 6.41
CA TYR A 73 3.65 0.58 7.55
C TYR A 73 4.61 -0.54 7.17
N SER A 74 5.55 -0.87 8.07
CA SER A 74 6.39 -2.06 7.95
C SER A 74 5.61 -3.29 8.38
N VAL A 75 5.71 -4.38 7.62
CA VAL A 75 5.15 -5.68 8.00
C VAL A 75 6.20 -6.40 8.86
N THR A 76 5.95 -6.48 10.16
CA THR A 76 6.95 -6.96 11.14
C THR A 76 6.61 -8.29 11.78
N SER A 77 5.40 -8.79 11.57
CA SER A 77 4.99 -10.10 12.11
C SER A 77 3.88 -10.77 11.31
N ILE A 78 3.81 -12.08 11.43
CA ILE A 78 2.65 -12.88 11.02
C ILE A 78 1.88 -13.23 12.29
N GLY A 79 0.61 -12.84 12.35
CA GLY A 79 -0.24 -13.02 13.53
C GLY A 79 -0.69 -14.47 13.74
N TYR A 80 -1.24 -14.72 14.92
CA TYR A 80 -1.84 -16.01 15.27
C TYR A 80 -2.91 -16.41 14.24
N GLY A 81 -2.80 -17.63 13.70
CA GLY A 81 -3.76 -18.18 12.74
C GLY A 81 -3.92 -17.42 11.43
N ALA A 82 -2.99 -16.51 11.07
CA ALA A 82 -3.12 -15.59 9.92
C ALA A 82 -3.48 -16.28 8.61
N PHE A 83 -2.90 -17.44 8.34
CA PHE A 83 -3.17 -18.29 7.17
C PHE A 83 -3.79 -19.64 7.58
N GLY A 84 -4.33 -19.72 8.79
CA GLY A 84 -4.85 -20.98 9.31
C GLY A 84 -5.91 -21.61 8.40
N ARG A 85 -5.79 -22.91 8.11
CA ARG A 85 -6.69 -23.68 7.24
C ARG A 85 -6.80 -23.19 5.79
N CYS A 86 -5.82 -22.46 5.29
CA CYS A 86 -5.73 -22.11 3.88
C CYS A 86 -5.25 -23.30 3.04
N SER A 87 -6.11 -24.32 2.89
CA SER A 87 -5.78 -25.57 2.20
C SER A 87 -5.51 -25.40 0.71
N GLY A 88 -5.76 -24.24 0.12
CA GLY A 88 -5.40 -23.87 -1.25
C GLY A 88 -4.09 -23.12 -1.38
N LEU A 89 -3.42 -22.75 -0.28
CA LEU A 89 -2.14 -22.05 -0.28
C LEU A 89 -1.03 -23.04 -0.69
N THR A 90 -0.31 -22.75 -1.77
CA THR A 90 0.72 -23.65 -2.31
C THR A 90 2.14 -23.23 -1.97
N SER A 91 2.38 -21.92 -1.86
CA SER A 91 3.65 -21.39 -1.37
C SER A 91 3.46 -20.06 -0.68
N VAL A 92 4.38 -19.72 0.22
CA VAL A 92 4.42 -18.42 0.88
C VAL A 92 5.85 -17.91 0.95
N THR A 93 6.01 -16.59 0.67
CA THR A 93 7.26 -15.86 0.89
C THR A 93 7.06 -14.85 2.00
N ILE A 94 7.82 -14.99 3.08
CA ILE A 94 7.83 -14.11 4.25
C ILE A 94 9.03 -13.18 4.12
N PRO A 95 8.85 -11.84 4.16
CA PRO A 95 9.92 -10.88 3.92
C PRO A 95 10.90 -10.78 5.09
N ASN A 96 12.07 -10.21 4.81
CA ASN A 96 13.13 -9.99 5.82
C ASN A 96 12.73 -9.03 6.95
N SER A 97 11.68 -8.24 6.77
CA SER A 97 11.16 -7.32 7.80
C SER A 97 10.37 -8.02 8.91
N VAL A 98 9.94 -9.28 8.69
CA VAL A 98 9.20 -10.07 9.67
C VAL A 98 10.16 -10.65 10.69
N THR A 99 9.87 -10.43 11.98
CA THR A 99 10.67 -10.92 13.10
C THR A 99 10.02 -12.08 13.84
N SER A 100 8.69 -12.25 13.71
CA SER A 100 7.98 -13.35 14.39
C SER A 100 6.88 -13.96 13.52
N ILE A 101 6.75 -15.29 13.63
CA ILE A 101 5.65 -16.07 13.05
C ILE A 101 4.84 -16.61 14.23
N GLY A 102 3.60 -16.15 14.33
CA GLY A 102 2.68 -16.46 15.42
C GLY A 102 2.19 -17.90 15.40
N GLY A 103 1.62 -18.30 16.54
CA GLY A 103 1.07 -19.65 16.68
C GLY A 103 -0.01 -19.96 15.66
N GLU A 104 -0.05 -21.19 15.20
CA GLU A 104 -1.02 -21.68 14.20
C GLU A 104 -1.05 -20.87 12.89
N ALA A 105 -0.07 -19.99 12.63
CA ALA A 105 -0.10 -19.04 11.52
C ALA A 105 -0.39 -19.72 10.17
N PHE A 106 0.15 -20.90 9.92
CA PHE A 106 -0.05 -21.70 8.71
C PHE A 106 -0.63 -23.09 9.02
N SER A 107 -1.24 -23.25 10.20
CA SER A 107 -1.81 -24.55 10.61
C SER A 107 -2.89 -25.02 9.64
N GLY A 108 -2.77 -26.27 9.15
CA GLY A 108 -3.73 -26.86 8.20
C GLY A 108 -3.64 -26.34 6.76
N CYS A 109 -2.53 -25.72 6.37
CA CYS A 109 -2.23 -25.37 4.98
C CYS A 109 -1.79 -26.63 4.22
N SER A 110 -2.72 -27.56 4.00
CA SER A 110 -2.42 -28.93 3.53
C SER A 110 -1.83 -29.01 2.12
N ALA A 111 -2.04 -28.00 1.26
CA ALA A 111 -1.43 -27.93 -0.07
C ALA A 111 -0.10 -27.14 -0.11
N LEU A 112 0.38 -26.65 1.03
CA LEU A 112 1.60 -25.86 1.09
C LEU A 112 2.82 -26.74 0.82
N THR A 113 3.49 -26.51 -0.31
CA THR A 113 4.66 -27.28 -0.74
C THR A 113 5.99 -26.61 -0.43
N SER A 114 5.99 -25.28 -0.33
CA SER A 114 7.21 -24.51 -0.11
C SER A 114 6.95 -23.27 0.76
N VAL A 115 7.90 -22.99 1.66
CA VAL A 115 7.90 -21.80 2.51
C VAL A 115 9.26 -21.12 2.41
N THR A 116 9.25 -19.81 2.15
CA THR A 116 10.44 -18.96 2.25
C THR A 116 10.32 -18.09 3.50
N ILE A 117 11.29 -18.22 4.41
CA ILE A 117 11.37 -17.49 5.68
C ILE A 117 12.51 -16.47 5.57
N GLY A 118 12.18 -15.19 5.65
CA GLY A 118 13.13 -14.09 5.55
C GLY A 118 14.17 -14.08 6.67
N SER A 119 15.30 -13.41 6.44
CA SER A 119 16.46 -13.37 7.32
C SER A 119 16.21 -12.69 8.68
N GLY A 120 15.13 -11.91 8.79
CA GLY A 120 14.77 -11.20 10.03
C GLY A 120 14.00 -12.03 11.05
N VAL A 121 13.56 -13.25 10.70
CA VAL A 121 12.74 -14.06 11.62
C VAL A 121 13.57 -14.56 12.79
N GLU A 122 13.14 -14.20 14.00
CA GLU A 122 13.77 -14.52 15.27
C GLU A 122 12.98 -15.58 16.06
N SER A 123 11.66 -15.68 15.83
CA SER A 123 10.80 -16.62 16.55
C SER A 123 9.72 -17.25 15.68
N ILE A 124 9.44 -18.53 15.94
CA ILE A 124 8.35 -19.32 15.35
C ILE A 124 7.62 -20.01 16.50
N GLU A 125 6.34 -19.69 16.64
CA GLU A 125 5.54 -20.12 17.78
C GLU A 125 4.88 -21.48 17.59
N THR A 126 4.16 -21.91 18.63
CA THR A 126 3.40 -23.17 18.74
C THR A 126 2.59 -23.45 17.48
N GLU A 127 2.71 -24.67 16.94
CA GLU A 127 1.92 -25.18 15.83
C GLU A 127 1.90 -24.29 14.55
N ALA A 128 2.88 -23.38 14.39
CA ALA A 128 2.91 -22.41 13.32
C ALA A 128 2.76 -23.01 11.91
N PHE A 129 3.33 -24.19 11.69
CA PHE A 129 3.24 -24.95 10.43
C PHE A 129 2.65 -26.36 10.68
N ARG A 130 1.72 -26.49 11.61
CA ARG A 130 1.08 -27.77 11.90
C ARG A 130 0.23 -28.23 10.72
N ASP A 131 0.22 -29.56 10.47
CA ASP A 131 -0.59 -30.22 9.43
C ASP A 131 -0.42 -29.62 8.01
N CYS A 132 0.78 -29.12 7.68
CA CYS A 132 1.18 -28.78 6.31
C CYS A 132 1.70 -30.05 5.60
N SER A 133 0.80 -30.97 5.30
CA SER A 133 1.14 -32.37 4.93
C SER A 133 1.89 -32.51 3.60
N GLU A 134 1.80 -31.54 2.70
CA GLU A 134 2.47 -31.53 1.40
C GLU A 134 3.78 -30.72 1.40
N LEU A 135 4.27 -30.26 2.58
CA LEU A 135 5.46 -29.42 2.67
C LEU A 135 6.72 -30.23 2.32
N LEU A 136 7.46 -29.76 1.32
CA LEU A 136 8.64 -30.41 0.78
C LEU A 136 9.93 -29.62 1.02
N ASP A 137 9.84 -28.28 0.91
CA ASP A 137 10.99 -27.39 1.01
C ASP A 137 10.70 -26.22 1.95
N VAL A 138 11.64 -25.99 2.87
CA VAL A 138 11.66 -24.80 3.73
C VAL A 138 12.97 -24.07 3.49
N TYR A 139 12.90 -22.85 2.99
CA TYR A 139 14.02 -21.94 2.82
C TYR A 139 14.05 -20.98 3.99
N CYS A 140 15.03 -21.06 4.86
CA CYS A 140 15.18 -20.16 6.02
C CYS A 140 16.48 -19.38 5.89
N TYR A 141 16.36 -18.07 5.65
CA TYR A 141 17.48 -17.15 5.43
C TYR A 141 18.08 -16.61 6.72
N ALA A 142 17.52 -16.94 7.89
CA ALA A 142 18.03 -16.48 9.16
C ALA A 142 19.43 -17.10 9.44
N GLU A 143 20.43 -16.26 9.62
CA GLU A 143 21.78 -16.69 10.01
C GLU A 143 21.82 -17.23 11.45
N GLN A 144 21.01 -16.61 12.33
CA GLN A 144 20.77 -17.12 13.68
C GLN A 144 19.55 -18.02 13.66
N VAL A 145 19.69 -19.24 14.19
CA VAL A 145 18.57 -20.18 14.24
C VAL A 145 17.40 -19.57 15.01
N PRO A 146 16.21 -19.39 14.39
CA PRO A 146 15.06 -18.83 15.08
C PRO A 146 14.67 -19.68 16.30
N SER A 147 14.31 -19.03 17.40
CA SER A 147 13.66 -19.70 18.53
C SER A 147 12.36 -20.33 18.04
N THR A 148 12.27 -21.65 18.05
CA THR A 148 11.16 -22.38 17.45
C THR A 148 10.57 -23.36 18.44
N GLU A 149 9.24 -23.28 18.63
CA GLU A 149 8.54 -24.19 19.50
C GLU A 149 8.62 -25.65 18.97
N SER A 150 8.72 -26.60 19.88
CA SER A 150 8.97 -28.01 19.54
C SER A 150 7.88 -28.65 18.69
N ASP A 151 6.68 -28.10 18.70
CA ASP A 151 5.48 -28.53 17.99
C ASP A 151 5.18 -27.71 16.73
N ALA A 152 6.04 -26.76 16.39
CA ALA A 152 5.82 -25.83 15.27
C ALA A 152 5.54 -26.56 13.94
N PHE A 153 6.11 -27.73 13.71
CA PHE A 153 5.94 -28.57 12.51
C PHE A 153 5.18 -29.88 12.77
N ASN A 154 4.38 -29.93 13.84
CA ASN A 154 3.64 -31.15 14.18
C ASN A 154 2.67 -31.55 13.06
N GLY A 155 2.69 -32.80 12.63
CA GLY A 155 1.85 -33.29 11.52
C GLY A 155 2.30 -32.86 10.11
N SER A 156 3.41 -32.13 9.98
CA SER A 156 4.00 -31.73 8.70
C SER A 156 5.16 -32.62 8.25
N TYR A 157 5.49 -33.61 9.06
CA TYR A 157 6.47 -34.65 8.74
C TYR A 157 7.86 -34.12 8.35
N PRO A 158 8.57 -33.39 9.25
CA PRO A 158 9.90 -32.82 8.96
C PRO A 158 10.90 -33.80 8.37
N GLU A 159 10.77 -35.11 8.71
CA GLU A 159 11.60 -36.19 8.19
C GLU A 159 11.48 -36.40 6.66
N TYR A 160 10.55 -35.72 5.99
CA TYR A 160 10.43 -35.72 4.54
C TYR A 160 10.78 -34.36 3.90
N ILE A 161 10.99 -33.32 4.70
CA ILE A 161 11.23 -31.93 4.25
C ILE A 161 12.74 -31.70 4.08
N THR A 162 13.11 -30.98 3.01
CA THR A 162 14.44 -30.39 2.86
C THR A 162 14.45 -28.98 3.45
N LEU A 163 15.36 -28.72 4.38
CA LEU A 163 15.62 -27.40 4.93
C LEU A 163 16.83 -26.76 4.24
N HIS A 164 16.66 -25.62 3.65
CA HIS A 164 17.69 -24.80 3.03
C HIS A 164 18.03 -23.62 3.94
N VAL A 165 19.30 -23.52 4.37
CA VAL A 165 19.77 -22.49 5.33
C VAL A 165 21.10 -21.87 4.85
N PRO A 166 21.52 -20.71 5.36
CA PRO A 166 22.83 -20.16 5.06
C PRO A 166 23.94 -21.17 5.34
N ASP A 167 24.90 -21.30 4.42
CA ASP A 167 25.96 -22.33 4.50
C ASP A 167 26.71 -22.28 5.84
N ALA A 168 26.98 -21.08 6.36
CA ALA A 168 27.64 -20.88 7.64
C ALA A 168 26.82 -21.34 8.85
N SER A 169 25.50 -21.50 8.70
CA SER A 169 24.55 -21.80 9.79
C SER A 169 24.12 -23.28 9.83
N ILE A 170 24.51 -24.09 8.84
CA ILE A 170 24.10 -25.51 8.70
C ILE A 170 24.30 -26.28 10.00
N ASP A 171 25.48 -26.18 10.62
CA ASP A 171 25.79 -26.93 11.84
C ASP A 171 24.94 -26.46 13.03
N SER A 172 24.61 -25.18 13.10
CA SER A 172 23.72 -24.63 14.13
C SER A 172 22.30 -25.17 14.00
N TYR A 173 21.75 -25.22 12.78
CA TYR A 173 20.42 -25.79 12.51
C TYR A 173 20.39 -27.30 12.80
N LYS A 174 21.43 -28.06 12.44
CA LYS A 174 21.57 -29.48 12.76
C LYS A 174 21.63 -29.76 14.27
N ALA A 175 22.13 -28.82 15.04
CA ALA A 175 22.27 -28.97 16.51
C ALA A 175 21.02 -28.50 17.28
N THR A 176 20.05 -27.82 16.64
CA THR A 176 18.93 -27.16 17.31
C THR A 176 17.60 -27.81 16.95
N ALA A 177 16.86 -28.32 17.96
CA ALA A 177 15.49 -28.79 17.76
C ALA A 177 14.53 -27.59 17.59
N PRO A 178 13.43 -27.73 16.81
CA PRO A 178 13.00 -28.90 16.05
C PRO A 178 13.68 -29.03 14.66
N TRP A 179 14.53 -28.08 14.26
CA TRP A 179 15.19 -28.02 12.97
C TRP A 179 16.05 -29.28 12.66
N SER A 180 16.67 -29.85 13.70
CA SER A 180 17.46 -31.07 13.56
C SER A 180 16.67 -32.31 13.14
N SER A 181 15.33 -32.26 13.15
CA SER A 181 14.45 -33.36 12.69
C SER A 181 14.18 -33.35 11.20
N PHE A 182 14.59 -32.30 10.47
CA PHE A 182 14.41 -32.23 9.04
C PHE A 182 15.24 -33.31 8.30
N ARG A 183 14.66 -33.92 7.27
CA ARG A 183 15.26 -34.98 6.48
C ARG A 183 16.68 -34.64 6.01
N LYS A 184 16.83 -33.42 5.51
CA LYS A 184 18.05 -32.91 4.92
C LYS A 184 18.19 -31.44 5.24
N ILE A 185 19.36 -31.05 5.71
CA ILE A 185 19.69 -29.65 5.93
C ILE A 185 20.86 -29.32 5.00
N VAL A 186 20.63 -28.40 4.08
CA VAL A 186 21.58 -28.04 3.01
C VAL A 186 21.83 -26.53 3.04
N GLY A 187 22.95 -26.13 2.46
CA GLY A 187 23.24 -24.74 2.23
C GLY A 187 22.38 -24.16 1.11
N LEU A 188 22.12 -22.86 1.19
CA LEU A 188 21.48 -22.09 0.14
C LEU A 188 22.38 -21.96 -1.10
N SER A 189 23.57 -22.55 -1.11
CA SER A 189 24.51 -22.76 -2.25
C SER A 189 24.79 -21.49 -3.08
N GLY A 190 24.85 -20.31 -2.45
CA GLY A 190 25.16 -19.05 -3.15
C GLY A 190 24.10 -18.58 -4.15
N GLU A 191 23.09 -19.34 -4.40
CA GLU A 191 21.83 -18.87 -4.96
C GLU A 191 20.91 -18.58 -3.78
N GLU A 192 20.96 -17.31 -3.31
CA GLU A 192 19.76 -16.73 -2.75
C GLU A 192 18.68 -17.06 -3.80
N PRO A 193 17.61 -17.86 -3.52
CA PRO A 193 16.51 -17.86 -4.43
C PRO A 193 16.19 -16.40 -4.54
N GLU A 194 16.37 -15.85 -5.73
CA GLU A 194 15.92 -14.48 -5.99
C GLU A 194 14.55 -14.45 -5.31
N GLN A 195 14.47 -13.79 -4.18
CA GLN A 195 13.19 -13.47 -3.58
C GLN A 195 12.42 -12.98 -4.77
N PRO A 196 11.35 -13.68 -5.25
CA PRO A 196 10.76 -13.34 -6.53
C PRO A 196 10.63 -11.83 -6.47
N GLU A 197 11.42 -11.16 -7.30
CA GLU A 197 11.50 -9.71 -7.27
C GLU A 197 10.05 -9.30 -7.46
N VAL A 198 9.40 -8.88 -6.37
CA VAL A 198 7.99 -8.52 -6.41
C VAL A 198 8.01 -7.32 -7.32
N GLU A 199 7.64 -7.52 -8.59
CA GLU A 199 7.62 -6.45 -9.57
C GLU A 199 6.85 -5.29 -8.94
N LYS A 200 7.53 -4.18 -8.78
CA LYS A 200 6.90 -2.96 -8.30
C LYS A 200 5.97 -2.45 -9.39
N CYS A 201 4.73 -2.14 -9.03
CA CYS A 201 3.82 -1.52 -9.97
C CYS A 201 4.43 -0.22 -10.53
N ALA A 202 4.27 -0.01 -11.82
CA ALA A 202 4.67 1.24 -12.46
C ALA A 202 3.91 2.43 -11.83
N THR A 203 4.59 3.55 -11.70
CA THR A 203 4.03 4.78 -11.14
C THR A 203 2.85 5.27 -11.98
N PRO A 204 1.69 5.60 -11.38
CA PRO A 204 0.55 6.09 -12.12
C PRO A 204 0.81 7.40 -12.86
N VAL A 205 0.25 7.50 -14.06
CA VAL A 205 0.12 8.76 -14.78
C VAL A 205 -1.30 9.28 -14.57
N VAL A 206 -1.40 10.53 -14.10
CA VAL A 206 -2.68 11.20 -13.88
C VAL A 206 -2.93 12.16 -15.01
N THR A 207 -4.11 12.08 -15.64
CA THR A 207 -4.51 12.97 -16.71
C THR A 207 -5.88 13.56 -16.41
N TYR A 208 -6.07 14.82 -16.86
CA TYR A 208 -7.37 15.46 -16.83
C TYR A 208 -7.72 15.94 -18.24
N ALA A 209 -8.81 15.42 -18.77
CA ALA A 209 -9.33 15.81 -20.08
C ALA A 209 -10.87 15.75 -20.09
N GLU A 210 -11.50 16.66 -20.79
CA GLU A 210 -12.97 16.69 -21.01
C GLU A 210 -13.79 16.57 -19.70
N GLY A 211 -13.33 17.23 -18.63
CA GLY A 211 -14.03 17.19 -17.34
C GLY A 211 -13.78 15.91 -16.52
N LYS A 212 -12.91 15.01 -16.99
CA LYS A 212 -12.64 13.72 -16.34
C LYS A 212 -11.20 13.61 -15.89
N LEU A 213 -11.02 13.14 -14.64
CA LEU A 213 -9.75 12.70 -14.11
C LEU A 213 -9.57 11.22 -14.46
N SER A 214 -8.42 10.85 -15.00
CA SER A 214 -8.11 9.47 -15.39
C SER A 214 -6.75 9.07 -14.88
N PHE A 215 -6.62 7.78 -14.51
CA PHE A 215 -5.39 7.18 -14.04
C PHE A 215 -4.99 6.06 -15.00
N SER A 216 -3.70 5.96 -15.30
CA SER A 216 -3.13 4.87 -16.09
C SER A 216 -1.74 4.52 -15.58
N CYS A 217 -1.29 3.29 -15.76
CA CYS A 217 0.10 2.90 -15.55
C CYS A 217 0.49 1.79 -16.54
N GLU A 218 1.80 1.53 -16.66
CA GLU A 218 2.33 0.50 -17.57
C GLU A 218 2.12 -0.92 -17.04
N THR A 219 1.82 -1.10 -15.74
CA THR A 219 1.55 -2.41 -15.17
C THR A 219 0.17 -2.90 -15.60
N GLU A 220 0.13 -3.92 -16.44
CA GLU A 220 -1.12 -4.52 -16.92
C GLU A 220 -1.94 -5.12 -15.76
N GLY A 221 -3.23 -4.77 -15.71
CA GLY A 221 -4.15 -5.26 -14.66
C GLY A 221 -3.94 -4.63 -13.29
N ALA A 222 -3.19 -3.53 -13.18
CA ALA A 222 -3.10 -2.79 -11.93
C ALA A 222 -4.41 -2.05 -11.62
N GLU A 223 -4.74 -2.01 -10.35
CA GLU A 223 -5.82 -1.19 -9.78
C GLU A 223 -5.24 0.10 -9.19
N PHE A 224 -6.06 1.15 -9.05
CA PHE A 224 -5.63 2.42 -8.50
C PHE A 224 -6.30 2.66 -7.15
N VAL A 225 -5.50 2.92 -6.14
CA VAL A 225 -5.97 3.37 -4.83
C VAL A 225 -5.80 4.89 -4.78
N THR A 226 -6.90 5.60 -4.52
CA THR A 226 -6.93 7.06 -4.53
C THR A 226 -7.43 7.59 -3.21
N ASP A 227 -6.78 8.64 -2.70
CA ASP A 227 -7.31 9.50 -1.64
C ASP A 227 -7.50 10.91 -2.22
N ILE A 228 -8.74 11.38 -2.22
CA ILE A 228 -9.12 12.67 -2.82
C ILE A 228 -9.66 13.55 -1.73
N THR A 229 -8.92 14.61 -1.42
CA THR A 229 -9.32 15.64 -0.46
C THR A 229 -9.54 16.96 -1.17
N SER A 230 -10.60 17.68 -0.78
CA SER A 230 -10.85 19.03 -1.25
C SER A 230 -10.63 20.04 -0.12
N ASN A 231 -10.20 21.26 -0.47
CA ASN A 231 -10.14 22.38 0.48
C ASN A 231 -11.52 22.99 0.76
N ASP A 232 -12.56 22.51 0.08
CA ASP A 232 -13.92 22.92 0.32
C ASP A 232 -14.52 22.04 1.41
N PHE A 233 -14.77 22.59 2.58
CA PHE A 233 -15.40 21.91 3.72
C PHE A 233 -16.89 21.60 3.50
N LYS A 234 -17.45 21.87 2.34
CA LYS A 234 -18.81 21.48 2.00
C LYS A 234 -18.84 19.99 1.61
N LYS A 235 -19.49 19.18 2.44
CA LYS A 235 -19.88 17.83 2.04
C LYS A 235 -20.88 17.94 0.91
N HIS A 236 -20.43 17.67 -0.32
CA HIS A 236 -21.32 17.62 -1.48
C HIS A 236 -21.99 16.26 -1.53
N TYR A 237 -23.33 16.26 -1.41
CA TYR A 237 -24.17 15.06 -1.54
C TYR A 237 -24.91 15.04 -2.88
N ASP A 238 -24.65 16.00 -3.77
CA ASP A 238 -25.37 16.17 -5.03
C ASP A 238 -24.53 15.73 -6.23
N ALA A 239 -25.21 15.21 -7.25
CA ALA A 239 -24.61 14.62 -8.44
C ALA A 239 -23.90 15.63 -9.37
N GLU A 240 -23.99 16.92 -9.09
CA GLU A 240 -23.29 18.01 -9.81
C GLU A 240 -22.48 18.83 -8.80
N ILE A 241 -21.15 18.75 -8.95
CA ILE A 241 -20.22 19.53 -8.14
C ILE A 241 -19.73 20.69 -8.99
N GLU A 242 -20.07 21.91 -8.62
CA GLU A 242 -19.37 23.11 -9.11
C GLU A 242 -17.96 23.12 -8.56
N LEU A 243 -16.99 22.79 -9.40
CA LEU A 243 -15.59 22.65 -9.05
C LEU A 243 -14.94 24.05 -8.98
N SER A 244 -15.11 24.76 -7.89
CA SER A 244 -14.37 26.00 -7.59
C SER A 244 -13.20 25.78 -6.63
N ALA A 245 -12.95 24.53 -6.20
CA ALA A 245 -12.03 24.16 -5.15
C ALA A 245 -10.73 23.57 -5.70
N THR A 246 -9.67 23.60 -4.88
CA THR A 246 -8.46 22.81 -5.12
C THR A 246 -8.65 21.40 -4.58
N TYR A 247 -8.43 20.41 -5.42
CA TYR A 247 -8.43 19.01 -5.02
C TYR A 247 -6.99 18.51 -4.90
N ASN A 248 -6.67 17.91 -3.77
CA ASN A 248 -5.43 17.15 -3.60
C ASN A 248 -5.75 15.68 -3.78
N ILE A 249 -5.02 15.02 -4.64
CA ILE A 249 -5.23 13.63 -5.04
C ILE A 249 -3.93 12.90 -4.77
N GLU A 250 -3.99 11.88 -3.94
CA GLU A 250 -2.91 10.89 -3.80
C GLU A 250 -3.35 9.63 -4.54
N VAL A 251 -2.50 9.09 -5.40
CA VAL A 251 -2.78 7.87 -6.15
C VAL A 251 -1.55 7.00 -6.25
N PHE A 252 -1.73 5.70 -6.07
CA PHE A 252 -0.73 4.69 -6.37
C PHE A 252 -1.40 3.50 -7.06
N ALA A 253 -0.61 2.75 -7.84
CA ALA A 253 -1.05 1.54 -8.50
C ALA A 253 -0.74 0.32 -7.61
N THR A 254 -1.65 -0.64 -7.61
CA THR A 254 -1.54 -1.89 -6.87
C THR A 254 -1.95 -3.06 -7.76
N LYS A 255 -1.34 -4.22 -7.53
CA LYS A 255 -1.69 -5.48 -8.21
C LYS A 255 -1.34 -6.62 -7.28
N ALA A 256 -2.15 -7.70 -7.30
CA ALA A 256 -1.85 -8.91 -6.54
C ALA A 256 -0.43 -9.43 -6.87
N ASN A 257 0.33 -9.78 -5.85
CA ASN A 257 1.72 -10.25 -5.95
C ASN A 257 2.72 -9.23 -6.55
N CYS A 258 2.42 -7.93 -6.48
CA CYS A 258 3.34 -6.86 -6.85
C CYS A 258 3.49 -5.89 -5.69
N GLU A 259 4.65 -5.25 -5.56
CA GLU A 259 4.77 -4.08 -4.68
C GLU A 259 3.93 -2.93 -5.22
N ASN A 260 3.34 -2.14 -4.33
CA ASN A 260 2.65 -0.93 -4.72
C ASN A 260 3.63 0.04 -5.39
N SER A 261 3.16 0.77 -6.37
CA SER A 261 3.95 1.84 -6.98
C SER A 261 4.26 2.96 -5.98
N ASP A 262 5.19 3.86 -6.37
CA ASP A 262 5.31 5.14 -5.71
C ASP A 262 3.97 5.90 -5.77
N THR A 263 3.69 6.67 -4.72
CA THR A 263 2.49 7.52 -4.66
C THR A 263 2.73 8.77 -5.48
N VAL A 264 1.81 9.08 -6.39
CA VAL A 264 1.77 10.33 -7.12
C VAL A 264 0.85 11.30 -6.39
N ASN A 265 1.36 12.50 -6.12
CA ASN A 265 0.60 13.58 -5.50
C ASN A 265 0.22 14.59 -6.57
N VAL A 266 -1.07 14.88 -6.69
CA VAL A 266 -1.62 15.77 -7.69
C VAL A 266 -2.47 16.82 -7.03
N ALA A 267 -2.30 18.07 -7.42
CA ALA A 267 -3.26 19.13 -7.11
C ALA A 267 -3.96 19.56 -8.40
N LEU A 268 -5.27 19.45 -8.41
CA LEU A 268 -6.14 19.98 -9.46
C LEU A 268 -6.72 21.29 -9.01
N VAL A 269 -6.37 22.38 -9.70
CA VAL A 269 -6.73 23.75 -9.33
C VAL A 269 -7.52 24.39 -10.43
N TRP A 270 -8.71 24.88 -10.12
CA TRP A 270 -9.49 25.73 -11.04
C TRP A 270 -8.95 27.13 -11.04
N VAL A 271 -8.53 27.60 -12.19
CA VAL A 271 -8.09 28.97 -12.42
C VAL A 271 -9.26 29.71 -13.06
N GLU A 272 -9.88 30.62 -12.30
CA GLU A 272 -10.76 31.62 -12.92
C GLU A 272 -9.90 32.48 -13.84
N ASN A 273 -10.27 32.58 -15.13
CA ASN A 273 -9.64 33.56 -16.02
C ASN A 273 -9.97 34.94 -15.50
N GLY A 274 -9.02 35.61 -14.85
CA GLY A 274 -9.20 36.97 -14.36
C GLY A 274 -9.48 37.92 -15.53
N ASP A 275 -10.38 38.88 -15.29
CA ASP A 275 -10.73 40.02 -16.12
C ASP A 275 -11.36 39.73 -17.48
N VAL A 276 -12.58 39.24 -17.44
CA VAL A 276 -13.53 39.51 -18.54
C VAL A 276 -14.17 40.86 -18.26
N ASN A 277 -13.87 41.83 -19.08
CA ASN A 277 -14.57 43.11 -19.08
C ASN A 277 -16.06 42.84 -19.36
N GLU A 278 -16.94 43.08 -18.40
CA GLU A 278 -18.39 42.77 -18.49
C GLU A 278 -19.10 43.48 -19.65
N ASP A 279 -18.44 44.40 -20.36
CA ASP A 279 -19.01 45.17 -21.46
C ASP A 279 -18.92 44.50 -22.84
N ALA A 280 -18.37 43.33 -23.00
CA ALA A 280 -18.13 42.73 -24.34
C ALA A 280 -19.01 41.53 -24.68
N GLY A 281 -20.00 41.13 -23.89
CA GLY A 281 -20.97 40.07 -24.26
C GLY A 281 -20.30 38.71 -24.55
N VAL A 282 -19.14 38.43 -23.97
CA VAL A 282 -18.41 37.17 -24.21
C VAL A 282 -18.95 36.11 -23.26
N ILE A 283 -19.43 35.01 -23.84
CA ILE A 283 -19.79 33.79 -23.13
C ILE A 283 -18.56 33.36 -22.28
N SER A 284 -18.73 33.23 -20.96
CA SER A 284 -17.67 32.76 -20.09
C SER A 284 -17.22 31.37 -20.55
N VAL A 285 -15.98 31.28 -21.06
CA VAL A 285 -15.36 29.99 -21.32
C VAL A 285 -15.08 29.37 -19.94
N PRO A 286 -15.52 28.14 -19.65
CA PRO A 286 -15.23 27.49 -18.38
C PRO A 286 -13.72 27.54 -18.11
N ALA A 287 -13.33 27.94 -16.91
CA ALA A 287 -11.93 27.99 -16.52
C ALA A 287 -11.29 26.60 -16.70
N ALA A 288 -10.20 26.51 -17.47
CA ALA A 288 -9.49 25.24 -17.61
C ALA A 288 -8.73 24.95 -16.33
N PRO A 289 -8.84 23.75 -15.77
CA PRO A 289 -8.11 23.40 -14.56
C PRO A 289 -6.62 23.29 -14.84
N VAL A 290 -5.82 23.68 -13.85
CA VAL A 290 -4.37 23.47 -13.82
C VAL A 290 -4.08 22.23 -13.00
N LEU A 291 -3.38 21.28 -13.60
CA LEU A 291 -2.92 20.06 -12.94
C LEU A 291 -1.46 20.27 -12.48
N VAL A 292 -1.22 20.14 -11.18
CA VAL A 292 0.13 20.20 -10.59
C VAL A 292 0.44 18.83 -10.01
N GLN A 293 1.45 18.18 -10.55
CA GLN A 293 1.83 16.81 -10.19
C GLN A 293 3.27 16.80 -9.69
N GLY A 294 3.48 16.21 -8.50
CA GLY A 294 4.79 15.99 -7.90
C GLY A 294 5.16 14.51 -7.91
N ASN A 295 6.37 14.19 -8.35
CA ASN A 295 6.93 12.84 -8.29
C ASN A 295 8.46 12.92 -8.21
N GLY A 296 9.06 12.29 -7.18
CA GLY A 296 10.51 12.09 -7.07
C GLY A 296 11.34 13.37 -7.13
N GLY A 297 10.86 14.49 -6.57
CA GLY A 297 11.56 15.78 -6.60
C GLY A 297 11.38 16.56 -7.92
N VAL A 298 10.55 16.07 -8.83
CA VAL A 298 10.18 16.75 -10.08
C VAL A 298 8.72 17.19 -10.00
N LEU A 299 8.44 18.42 -10.40
CA LEU A 299 7.09 18.96 -10.54
C LEU A 299 6.74 19.15 -12.01
N SER A 300 5.54 18.76 -12.39
CA SER A 300 4.91 19.08 -13.67
C SER A 300 3.66 19.92 -13.43
N VAL A 301 3.56 21.04 -14.11
CA VAL A 301 2.40 21.94 -14.05
C VAL A 301 1.82 22.04 -15.47
N SER A 302 0.63 21.54 -15.68
CA SER A 302 -0.04 21.54 -17.00
C SER A 302 -1.38 22.27 -16.94
N GLY A 303 -1.84 22.78 -18.11
CA GLY A 303 -3.04 23.60 -18.21
C GLY A 303 -2.80 25.09 -17.99
N VAL A 304 -1.56 25.55 -17.95
CA VAL A 304 -1.20 26.97 -17.84
C VAL A 304 -0.98 27.61 -19.21
N ALA A 305 -1.14 28.94 -19.33
CA ALA A 305 -0.88 29.63 -20.58
C ALA A 305 0.63 29.55 -20.95
N LYS A 306 0.93 29.51 -22.26
CA LYS A 306 2.31 29.59 -22.74
C LYS A 306 2.95 30.88 -22.23
N GLY A 307 4.17 30.76 -21.68
CA GLY A 307 4.91 31.88 -21.12
C GLY A 307 4.60 32.17 -19.66
N THR A 308 3.70 31.39 -19.01
CA THR A 308 3.47 31.51 -17.57
C THR A 308 4.72 31.09 -16.80
N ASP A 309 5.19 31.94 -15.89
CA ASP A 309 6.23 31.59 -14.94
C ASP A 309 5.65 30.74 -13.80
N VAL A 310 6.28 29.60 -13.58
CA VAL A 310 5.97 28.70 -12.47
C VAL A 310 7.15 28.70 -11.51
N VAL A 311 6.89 29.07 -10.27
CA VAL A 311 7.91 29.20 -9.22
C VAL A 311 7.57 28.32 -8.04
N VAL A 312 8.55 27.58 -7.56
CA VAL A 312 8.43 26.68 -6.42
C VAL A 312 9.09 27.28 -5.20
N TYR A 313 8.38 27.30 -4.09
CA TYR A 313 8.85 27.79 -2.80
C TYR A 313 8.77 26.69 -1.74
N THR A 314 9.68 26.75 -0.76
CA THR A 314 9.49 26.03 0.50
C THR A 314 8.29 26.60 1.25
N ILE A 315 7.79 25.86 2.25
CA ILE A 315 6.73 26.35 3.15
C ILE A 315 7.16 27.60 3.97
N SER A 316 8.49 27.83 4.09
CA SER A 316 9.05 29.04 4.72
C SER A 316 9.15 30.24 3.77
N GLY A 317 8.77 30.07 2.49
CA GLY A 317 8.76 31.13 1.50
C GLY A 317 10.08 31.32 0.71
N THR A 318 11.05 30.42 0.88
CA THR A 318 12.30 30.44 0.10
C THR A 318 12.06 29.86 -1.29
N GLU A 319 12.44 30.57 -2.35
CA GLU A 319 12.39 30.07 -3.72
C GLU A 319 13.36 28.90 -3.88
N VAL A 320 12.85 27.79 -4.42
CA VAL A 320 13.60 26.56 -4.67
C VAL A 320 14.00 26.45 -6.14
N ALA A 321 13.04 26.66 -7.02
CA ALA A 321 13.23 26.50 -8.46
C ALA A 321 12.14 27.25 -9.23
N ARG A 322 12.41 27.52 -10.51
CA ARG A 322 11.44 28.11 -11.44
C ARG A 322 11.55 27.55 -12.85
N SER A 323 10.48 27.61 -13.58
CA SER A 323 10.43 27.29 -15.01
C SER A 323 9.34 28.12 -15.69
N THR A 324 9.47 28.33 -17.00
CA THR A 324 8.43 29.00 -17.78
C THR A 324 7.70 27.98 -18.65
N ALA A 325 6.39 28.02 -18.66
CA ALA A 325 5.57 27.07 -19.38
C ALA A 325 5.78 27.15 -20.90
N THR A 326 6.04 26.00 -21.53
CA THR A 326 6.10 25.82 -22.97
C THR A 326 4.96 24.89 -23.39
N ASN A 327 4.18 25.27 -24.39
CA ASN A 327 3.04 24.47 -24.85
C ASN A 327 2.03 24.07 -23.74
N GLY A 328 1.79 24.98 -22.79
CA GLY A 328 0.84 24.74 -21.71
C GLY A 328 1.36 23.92 -20.53
N THR A 329 2.65 23.57 -20.52
CA THR A 329 3.26 22.75 -19.46
C THR A 329 4.60 23.33 -19.02
N ALA A 330 4.87 23.29 -17.71
CA ALA A 330 6.17 23.57 -17.11
C ALA A 330 6.64 22.36 -16.30
N THR A 331 7.88 21.93 -16.51
CA THR A 331 8.52 20.87 -15.71
C THR A 331 9.66 21.48 -14.91
N ILE A 332 9.75 21.17 -13.63
CA ILE A 332 10.66 21.79 -12.68
C ILE A 332 11.33 20.71 -11.82
N SER A 333 12.64 20.62 -11.88
CA SER A 333 13.43 19.80 -10.96
C SER A 333 13.74 20.61 -9.72
N THR A 334 13.29 20.16 -8.56
CA THR A 334 13.43 20.90 -7.29
C THR A 334 14.69 20.52 -6.53
N GLY A 335 15.23 19.32 -6.75
CA GLY A 335 16.34 18.75 -5.96
C GLY A 335 15.96 18.42 -4.52
N LEU A 336 14.68 18.50 -4.17
CA LEU A 336 14.17 18.17 -2.84
C LEU A 336 13.81 16.68 -2.76
N GLN A 337 13.80 16.15 -1.54
CA GLN A 337 13.43 14.76 -1.29
C GLN A 337 11.93 14.53 -1.51
N SER A 338 11.59 13.34 -1.98
CA SER A 338 10.19 12.89 -2.09
C SER A 338 9.49 13.00 -0.73
N GLY A 339 8.22 13.42 -0.75
CA GLY A 339 7.44 13.68 0.46
C GLY A 339 7.53 15.11 0.99
N THR A 340 8.42 15.96 0.46
CA THR A 340 8.53 17.37 0.85
C THR A 340 7.31 18.17 0.38
N ILE A 341 6.76 19.01 1.26
CA ILE A 341 5.67 19.92 0.91
C ILE A 341 6.26 21.24 0.39
N VAL A 342 5.80 21.66 -0.79
CA VAL A 342 6.20 22.92 -1.43
C VAL A 342 4.98 23.76 -1.80
N VAL A 343 5.21 25.04 -2.03
CA VAL A 343 4.21 25.97 -2.59
C VAL A 343 4.59 26.26 -4.03
N VAL A 344 3.71 25.89 -4.96
CA VAL A 344 3.87 26.15 -6.40
C VAL A 344 3.04 27.37 -6.76
N LYS A 345 3.69 28.40 -7.29
CA LYS A 345 3.05 29.65 -7.73
C LYS A 345 3.06 29.72 -9.27
N PHE A 346 1.93 30.00 -9.85
CA PHE A 346 1.75 30.23 -11.29
C PHE A 346 0.72 31.35 -11.50
N GLY A 347 1.12 32.39 -12.24
CA GLY A 347 0.30 33.62 -12.34
C GLY A 347 0.01 34.22 -10.96
N ASN A 348 -1.25 34.47 -10.67
CA ASN A 348 -1.75 35.00 -9.39
C ASN A 348 -2.18 33.90 -8.40
N LYS A 349 -2.03 32.61 -8.75
CA LYS A 349 -2.43 31.46 -7.95
C LYS A 349 -1.23 30.79 -7.31
N SER A 350 -1.48 30.13 -6.17
CA SER A 350 -0.51 29.26 -5.51
C SER A 350 -1.21 28.05 -4.91
N VAL A 351 -0.53 26.91 -4.92
CA VAL A 351 -1.04 25.66 -4.38
C VAL A 351 0.06 24.96 -3.58
N LYS A 352 -0.33 24.27 -2.51
CA LYS A 352 0.58 23.39 -1.77
C LYS A 352 0.52 22.01 -2.38
N VAL A 353 1.67 21.44 -2.66
CA VAL A 353 1.81 20.09 -3.26
C VAL A 353 2.90 19.34 -2.51
N ARG A 354 2.74 18.04 -2.37
CA ARG A 354 3.79 17.13 -1.91
C ARG A 354 4.53 16.59 -3.14
N ILE A 355 5.85 16.58 -3.11
CA ILE A 355 6.71 16.13 -4.24
C ILE A 355 7.44 14.85 -3.89
#